data_2d9240c898935756fc0b978a7c2a7955
#
_entry.id   2d9240c898935756fc0b978a7c2a7955
#
_cell.length_a   1.000
_cell.length_b   1.000
_cell.length_c   1.000
_cell.angle_alpha   90.00
_cell.angle_beta   90.00
_cell.angle_gamma   90.00
#
_symmetry.space_group_name_H-M   'P 1'
#
loop_
_entity.id
_entity.type
_entity.pdbx_description
1 polymer ?
#
loop_
_entity_poly.entity_id
_entity_poly.type
_entity_poly.pdbx_seq_one_letter_code
_entity_poly.pdbx_strand_id
1 'polypeptide(L)'
;VPLIDYYFEILNTKDEMKYGSKRLDLDGKFEIEFKNVSFKYPNAEDYALKNINIKINNGEKLAVVGRNGSGKTTFIKLLCRLYDATEGEIVINDVNIKEYSKESIKNLYSVVFQDFAIFSTTLVRNISANDKYDHEKLFDVLDKANIKERVLKMDKKEQTHLFRGIDKFGIEISGGESQKVALARALYKDSPIVILDEPTAALDPLAENEIYNQFNSFIKDKTAIYISHRLSSCIFCKRIAVFDKAQLVQTGTHEELINDNNGKYFELWNVQAQYYC
;
A
#
# COMPACT_ATOMS: atom_id res chain seq x y z
N VAL A 1 -21.89 -6.37 29.45
CA VAL A 1 -21.67 -4.96 29.75
C VAL A 1 -20.28 -4.49 29.30
N PRO A 2 -19.12 -5.13 29.57
CA PRO A 2 -17.81 -4.62 29.14
C PRO A 2 -17.67 -4.40 27.63
N LEU A 3 -18.35 -5.21 26.80
CA LEU A 3 -18.32 -5.09 25.33
C LEU A 3 -19.05 -3.82 24.84
N ILE A 4 -20.11 -3.43 25.52
CA ILE A 4 -20.88 -2.22 25.17
C ILE A 4 -20.09 -0.97 25.55
N ASP A 5 -19.46 -0.98 26.72
CA ASP A 5 -18.62 0.14 27.18
C ASP A 5 -17.41 0.33 26.23
N TYR A 6 -16.75 -0.76 25.83
CA TYR A 6 -15.67 -0.74 24.85
C TYR A 6 -16.14 -0.24 23.46
N TYR A 7 -17.34 -0.62 23.03
CA TYR A 7 -17.93 -0.12 21.79
C TYR A 7 -18.16 1.39 21.83
N PHE A 8 -18.70 1.92 22.94
CA PHE A 8 -18.89 3.36 23.12
C PHE A 8 -17.56 4.11 23.26
N GLU A 9 -16.54 3.52 23.86
CA GLU A 9 -15.20 4.07 23.91
C GLU A 9 -14.62 4.25 22.50
N ILE A 10 -14.73 3.23 21.65
CA ILE A 10 -14.30 3.32 20.23
C ILE A 10 -15.09 4.40 19.49
N LEU A 11 -16.43 4.43 19.63
CA LEU A 11 -17.25 5.43 18.93
C LEU A 11 -16.97 6.87 19.39
N ASN A 12 -16.58 7.05 20.64
CA ASN A 12 -16.28 8.35 21.21
C ASN A 12 -14.80 8.75 21.07
N THR A 13 -13.94 7.88 20.52
CA THR A 13 -12.55 8.19 20.26
C THR A 13 -12.47 9.33 19.25
N LYS A 14 -11.92 10.45 19.66
CA LYS A 14 -11.76 11.63 18.80
C LYS A 14 -10.58 11.40 17.87
N ASP A 15 -10.74 11.81 16.60
CA ASP A 15 -9.61 11.92 15.68
C ASP A 15 -8.68 13.03 16.20
N GLU A 16 -7.53 12.63 16.71
CA GLU A 16 -6.53 13.58 17.24
C GLU A 16 -5.76 14.29 16.13
N MET A 17 -5.84 13.80 14.90
CA MET A 17 -5.13 14.39 13.76
C MET A 17 -5.85 15.64 13.25
N LYS A 18 -5.12 16.75 13.20
CA LYS A 18 -5.63 18.01 12.67
C LYS A 18 -5.34 18.10 11.18
N TYR A 19 -6.39 18.25 10.39
CA TYR A 19 -6.31 18.43 8.94
C TYR A 19 -6.53 19.90 8.59
N GLY A 20 -5.86 20.34 7.52
CA GLY A 20 -6.13 21.63 6.92
C GLY A 20 -7.39 21.61 6.03
N SER A 21 -7.57 22.65 5.25
CA SER A 21 -8.70 22.81 4.34
C SER A 21 -8.32 22.84 2.87
N LYS A 22 -7.02 22.82 2.54
CA LYS A 22 -6.56 22.83 1.15
C LYS A 22 -7.02 21.57 0.42
N ARG A 23 -7.45 21.73 -0.82
CA ARG A 23 -7.80 20.63 -1.71
C ARG A 23 -6.65 20.35 -2.67
N LEU A 24 -6.43 19.05 -2.96
CA LEU A 24 -5.53 18.61 -4.01
C LEU A 24 -6.32 18.53 -5.33
N ASP A 25 -5.70 18.99 -6.40
CA ASP A 25 -6.15 18.69 -7.75
C ASP A 25 -5.67 17.28 -8.10
N LEU A 26 -6.59 16.31 -8.07
CA LEU A 26 -6.27 14.90 -8.25
C LEU A 26 -5.93 14.53 -9.71
N ASP A 27 -6.24 15.40 -10.67
CA ASP A 27 -5.87 15.23 -12.08
C ASP A 27 -4.48 15.83 -12.40
N GLY A 28 -3.91 16.52 -11.43
CA GLY A 28 -2.61 17.17 -11.54
C GLY A 28 -1.41 16.20 -11.38
N LYS A 29 -0.22 16.80 -11.47
CA LYS A 29 1.03 16.10 -11.15
C LYS A 29 1.31 16.17 -9.66
N PHE A 30 1.82 15.08 -9.09
CA PHE A 30 2.16 15.00 -7.68
C PHE A 30 3.65 14.76 -7.49
N GLU A 31 4.26 15.63 -6.73
CA GLU A 31 5.61 15.47 -6.22
C GLU A 31 5.54 15.43 -4.70
N ILE A 32 6.10 14.40 -4.10
CA ILE A 32 6.09 14.21 -2.65
C ILE A 32 7.52 14.22 -2.15
N GLU A 33 7.79 15.00 -1.12
CA GLU A 33 9.11 15.09 -0.54
C GLU A 33 9.07 14.94 0.98
N PHE A 34 9.92 14.06 1.48
CA PHE A 34 10.24 13.92 2.90
C PHE A 34 11.49 14.78 3.19
N LYS A 35 11.37 15.75 4.09
CA LYS A 35 12.45 16.66 4.46
C LYS A 35 12.84 16.44 5.92
N ASN A 36 13.96 15.75 6.14
CA ASN A 36 14.52 15.42 7.45
C ASN A 36 13.51 14.73 8.38
N VAL A 37 12.69 13.82 7.83
CA VAL A 37 11.59 13.20 8.55
C VAL A 37 12.09 12.14 9.52
N SER A 38 11.79 12.35 10.81
CA SER A 38 11.96 11.35 11.86
C SER A 38 10.60 11.04 12.50
N PHE A 39 10.41 9.78 12.88
CA PHE A 39 9.14 9.37 13.48
C PHE A 39 9.36 8.33 14.59
N LYS A 40 8.60 8.53 15.66
CA LYS A 40 8.51 7.64 16.80
C LYS A 40 7.05 7.32 17.07
N TYR A 41 6.72 6.05 17.22
CA TYR A 41 5.34 5.66 17.61
C TYR A 41 5.03 6.16 19.01
N PRO A 42 3.74 6.44 19.33
CA PRO A 42 3.34 6.76 20.70
C PRO A 42 3.86 5.69 21.67
N ASN A 43 4.42 6.14 22.80
CA ASN A 43 4.98 5.30 23.86
C ASN A 43 6.19 4.43 23.46
N ALA A 44 6.77 4.60 22.27
CA ALA A 44 8.02 3.93 21.90
C ALA A 44 9.23 4.74 22.35
N GLU A 45 10.31 4.06 22.76
CA GLU A 45 11.57 4.72 23.10
C GLU A 45 12.41 5.02 21.86
N ASP A 46 12.38 4.11 20.89
CA ASP A 46 13.17 4.19 19.67
C ASP A 46 12.44 4.83 18.50
N TYR A 47 13.20 5.47 17.62
CA TYR A 47 12.70 5.96 16.35
C TYR A 47 12.45 4.81 15.37
N ALA A 48 11.25 4.80 14.78
CA ALA A 48 10.90 3.89 13.69
C ALA A 48 11.40 4.41 12.34
N LEU A 49 11.62 5.73 12.20
CA LEU A 49 12.34 6.37 11.10
C LEU A 49 13.21 7.50 11.62
N LYS A 50 14.41 7.68 11.01
CA LYS A 50 15.41 8.68 11.40
C LYS A 50 15.90 9.44 10.17
N ASN A 51 15.68 10.75 10.16
CA ASN A 51 16.22 11.68 9.18
C ASN A 51 16.02 11.23 7.71
N ILE A 52 14.81 10.84 7.36
CA ILE A 52 14.48 10.40 6.00
C ILE A 52 14.40 11.63 5.09
N ASN A 53 15.18 11.57 4.01
CA ASN A 53 15.18 12.56 2.93
C ASN A 53 14.97 11.82 1.61
N ILE A 54 13.80 11.98 1.01
CA ILE A 54 13.49 11.37 -0.28
C ILE A 54 12.41 12.17 -1.01
N LYS A 55 12.61 12.34 -2.31
CA LYS A 55 11.64 12.94 -3.21
C LYS A 55 11.08 11.88 -4.13
N ILE A 56 9.77 11.82 -4.29
CA ILE A 56 9.04 10.89 -5.16
C ILE A 56 8.40 11.73 -6.27
N ASN A 57 8.77 11.45 -7.51
CA ASN A 57 8.31 12.21 -8.65
C ASN A 57 7.01 11.65 -9.23
N ASN A 58 6.26 12.50 -9.91
CA ASN A 58 5.05 12.07 -10.62
C ASN A 58 5.34 10.99 -11.66
N GLY A 59 4.52 9.94 -11.69
CA GLY A 59 4.68 8.81 -12.60
C GLY A 59 5.88 7.91 -12.29
N GLU A 60 6.52 8.11 -11.13
CA GLU A 60 7.64 7.29 -10.70
C GLU A 60 7.18 5.94 -10.17
N LYS A 61 7.92 4.88 -10.50
CA LYS A 61 7.82 3.55 -9.89
C LYS A 61 8.98 3.36 -8.93
N LEU A 62 8.70 3.49 -7.63
CA LEU A 62 9.67 3.39 -6.56
C LEU A 62 9.52 2.05 -5.84
N ALA A 63 10.60 1.27 -5.76
CA ALA A 63 10.65 0.14 -4.84
C ALA A 63 11.22 0.57 -3.49
N VAL A 64 10.63 0.10 -2.42
CA VAL A 64 11.10 0.29 -1.03
C VAL A 64 11.48 -1.07 -0.47
N VAL A 65 12.76 -1.27 -0.23
CA VAL A 65 13.32 -2.56 0.18
C VAL A 65 14.09 -2.45 1.49
N GLY A 66 14.31 -3.59 2.16
CA GLY A 66 15.04 -3.66 3.41
C GLY A 66 14.57 -4.82 4.27
N ARG A 67 15.30 -5.14 5.34
CA ARG A 67 14.94 -6.19 6.31
C ARG A 67 13.64 -5.87 7.04
N ASN A 68 13.02 -6.88 7.65
CA ASN A 68 11.88 -6.67 8.54
C ASN A 68 12.30 -5.73 9.68
N GLY A 69 11.42 -4.79 10.06
CA GLY A 69 11.71 -3.77 11.08
C GLY A 69 12.60 -2.62 10.61
N SER A 70 12.98 -2.52 9.33
CA SER A 70 13.83 -1.43 8.83
C SER A 70 13.10 -0.09 8.66
N GLY A 71 11.76 -0.04 8.83
CA GLY A 71 10.98 1.20 8.74
C GLY A 71 10.09 1.33 7.49
N LYS A 72 10.08 0.35 6.57
CA LYS A 72 9.33 0.42 5.29
C LYS A 72 7.84 0.70 5.47
N THR A 73 7.14 -0.10 6.26
CA THR A 73 5.71 0.08 6.53
C THR A 73 5.44 1.39 7.27
N THR A 74 6.35 1.82 8.16
CA THR A 74 6.24 3.12 8.84
C THR A 74 6.36 4.28 7.84
N PHE A 75 7.27 4.18 6.86
CA PHE A 75 7.40 5.15 5.78
C PHE A 75 6.07 5.31 5.02
N ILE A 76 5.41 4.19 4.64
CA ILE A 76 4.11 4.25 3.99
C ILE A 76 3.01 4.81 4.89
N LYS A 77 3.00 4.46 6.16
CA LYS A 77 2.02 5.01 7.10
C LYS A 77 2.11 6.54 7.21
N LEU A 78 3.32 7.08 7.22
CA LEU A 78 3.54 8.53 7.19
C LEU A 78 3.16 9.14 5.83
N LEU A 79 3.51 8.49 4.73
CA LEU A 79 3.14 8.91 3.39
C LEU A 79 1.62 9.03 3.22
N CYS A 80 0.87 8.04 3.71
CA CYS A 80 -0.60 8.03 3.72
C CYS A 80 -1.19 8.94 4.81
N ARG A 81 -0.34 9.60 5.59
CA ARG A 81 -0.75 10.42 6.73
C ARG A 81 -1.67 9.69 7.69
N LEU A 82 -1.33 8.43 8.04
CA LEU A 82 -1.92 7.71 9.16
C LEU A 82 -1.29 8.13 10.50
N TYR A 83 -0.14 8.78 10.43
CA TYR A 83 0.57 9.45 11.52
C TYR A 83 1.20 10.73 10.99
N ASP A 84 1.42 11.69 11.88
CA ASP A 84 2.24 12.87 11.57
C ASP A 84 3.70 12.61 11.97
N ALA A 85 4.65 13.18 11.23
CA ALA A 85 6.06 13.11 11.56
C ALA A 85 6.34 13.73 12.94
N THR A 86 7.26 13.14 13.71
CA THR A 86 7.73 13.67 14.98
C THR A 86 8.66 14.88 14.74
N GLU A 87 9.52 14.77 13.71
CA GLU A 87 10.45 15.81 13.29
C GLU A 87 10.48 15.89 11.77
N GLY A 88 10.84 17.05 11.24
CA GLY A 88 10.83 17.32 9.82
C GLY A 88 9.43 17.49 9.26
N GLU A 89 9.29 17.45 7.93
CA GLU A 89 8.02 17.63 7.26
C GLU A 89 7.90 16.78 6.00
N ILE A 90 6.65 16.45 5.64
CA ILE A 90 6.29 15.84 4.37
C ILE A 90 5.53 16.88 3.58
N VAL A 91 5.97 17.15 2.36
CA VAL A 91 5.31 18.11 1.48
C VAL A 91 4.80 17.41 0.22
N ILE A 92 3.67 17.90 -0.30
CA ILE A 92 3.11 17.52 -1.59
C ILE A 92 3.01 18.78 -2.42
N ASN A 93 3.70 18.84 -3.55
CA ASN A 93 3.80 20.04 -4.39
C ASN A 93 4.17 21.28 -3.56
N ASP A 94 5.25 21.18 -2.77
CA ASP A 94 5.78 22.24 -1.88
C ASP A 94 4.84 22.70 -0.76
N VAL A 95 3.69 22.06 -0.57
CA VAL A 95 2.75 22.35 0.52
C VAL A 95 2.80 21.24 1.57
N ASN A 96 2.91 21.61 2.84
CA ASN A 96 2.94 20.64 3.93
C ASN A 96 1.67 19.77 3.92
N ILE A 97 1.85 18.46 4.02
CA ILE A 97 0.75 17.48 3.98
C ILE A 97 -0.35 17.77 5.03
N LYS A 98 0.01 18.45 6.13
CA LYS A 98 -0.92 18.83 7.21
C LYS A 98 -1.91 19.93 6.79
N GLU A 99 -1.62 20.69 5.75
CA GLU A 99 -2.50 21.76 5.27
C GLU A 99 -3.64 21.24 4.39
N TYR A 100 -3.54 20.03 3.89
CA TYR A 100 -4.57 19.41 3.06
C TYR A 100 -5.73 18.85 3.88
N SER A 101 -6.92 18.83 3.27
CA SER A 101 -8.10 18.19 3.85
C SER A 101 -7.92 16.66 3.94
N LYS A 102 -8.55 16.05 4.93
CA LYS A 102 -8.57 14.58 5.11
C LYS A 102 -9.03 13.85 3.85
N GLU A 103 -10.05 14.39 3.20
CA GLU A 103 -10.62 13.83 1.98
C GLU A 103 -9.62 13.87 0.82
N SER A 104 -8.90 14.98 0.62
CA SER A 104 -7.87 15.10 -0.40
C SER A 104 -6.76 14.07 -0.21
N ILE A 105 -6.24 13.94 1.01
CA ILE A 105 -5.20 12.95 1.33
C ILE A 105 -5.74 11.53 1.12
N LYS A 106 -6.95 11.23 1.61
CA LYS A 106 -7.56 9.92 1.43
C LYS A 106 -7.72 9.55 -0.05
N ASN A 107 -8.12 10.50 -0.90
CA ASN A 107 -8.38 10.24 -2.32
C ASN A 107 -7.09 10.17 -3.16
N LEU A 108 -5.97 10.69 -2.65
CA LEU A 108 -4.68 10.66 -3.33
C LEU A 108 -4.09 9.24 -3.46
N TYR A 109 -4.37 8.36 -2.51
CA TYR A 109 -3.74 7.05 -2.42
C TYR A 109 -4.72 5.89 -2.57
N SER A 110 -4.37 4.90 -3.38
CA SER A 110 -4.92 3.54 -3.33
C SER A 110 -3.87 2.63 -2.69
N VAL A 111 -4.21 1.99 -1.57
CA VAL A 111 -3.23 1.21 -0.78
C VAL A 111 -3.71 -0.22 -0.60
N VAL A 112 -2.81 -1.17 -0.82
CA VAL A 112 -2.95 -2.54 -0.35
C VAL A 112 -1.89 -2.74 0.72
N PHE A 113 -2.30 -2.81 1.98
CA PHE A 113 -1.42 -3.11 3.11
C PHE A 113 -1.19 -4.61 3.23
N GLN A 114 -0.09 -5.00 3.88
CA GLN A 114 0.24 -6.39 4.16
C GLN A 114 -0.84 -7.09 5.01
N ASP A 115 -1.42 -6.37 5.96
CA ASP A 115 -2.45 -6.81 6.89
C ASP A 115 -3.87 -6.38 6.44
N PHE A 116 -4.12 -6.39 5.13
CA PHE A 116 -5.43 -6.02 4.60
C PHE A 116 -6.55 -6.89 5.16
N ALA A 117 -7.69 -6.27 5.45
CA ALA A 117 -8.89 -6.97 5.91
C ALA A 117 -9.94 -7.11 4.79
N ILE A 118 -10.54 -8.29 4.71
CA ILE A 118 -11.76 -8.54 3.94
C ILE A 118 -12.92 -8.63 4.94
N PHE A 119 -13.95 -7.85 4.71
CA PHE A 119 -15.07 -7.74 5.62
C PHE A 119 -16.14 -8.81 5.32
N SER A 120 -16.82 -9.27 6.37
CA SER A 120 -17.97 -10.19 6.27
C SER A 120 -19.20 -9.45 5.72
N THR A 121 -19.14 -9.11 4.43
CA THR A 121 -20.17 -8.44 3.64
C THR A 121 -20.11 -8.93 2.19
N THR A 122 -20.85 -8.33 1.27
CA THR A 122 -20.80 -8.74 -0.15
C THR A 122 -19.43 -8.43 -0.77
N LEU A 123 -19.07 -9.21 -1.79
CA LEU A 123 -17.84 -9.02 -2.54
C LEU A 123 -17.79 -7.60 -3.14
N VAL A 124 -18.87 -7.14 -3.73
CA VAL A 124 -18.93 -5.78 -4.30
C VAL A 124 -18.70 -4.71 -3.24
N ARG A 125 -19.27 -4.81 -2.05
CA ARG A 125 -19.00 -3.87 -0.96
C ARG A 125 -17.56 -3.90 -0.49
N ASN A 126 -16.93 -5.05 -0.52
CA ASN A 126 -15.49 -5.16 -0.24
C ASN A 126 -14.64 -4.40 -1.26
N ILE A 127 -15.08 -4.29 -2.50
CA ILE A 127 -14.33 -3.64 -3.60
C ILE A 127 -14.69 -2.16 -3.70
N SER A 128 -15.98 -1.83 -3.84
CA SER A 128 -16.45 -0.46 -4.09
C SER A 128 -16.54 0.40 -2.83
N ALA A 129 -16.58 -0.24 -1.63
CA ALA A 129 -16.89 0.39 -0.34
C ALA A 129 -18.25 1.12 -0.33
N ASN A 130 -19.13 0.82 -1.28
CA ASN A 130 -20.43 1.50 -1.43
C ASN A 130 -21.49 0.52 -1.97
N ASP A 131 -22.77 0.81 -1.72
CA ASP A 131 -23.90 0.07 -2.30
C ASP A 131 -24.18 0.46 -3.75
N LYS A 132 -23.89 1.72 -4.09
CA LYS A 132 -23.95 2.20 -5.48
C LYS A 132 -22.57 2.04 -6.10
N TYR A 133 -22.49 1.28 -7.16
CA TYR A 133 -21.23 0.99 -7.84
C TYR A 133 -21.42 1.00 -9.35
N ASP A 134 -20.32 1.26 -10.06
CA ASP A 134 -20.24 1.12 -11.49
C ASP A 134 -19.97 -0.35 -11.84
N HIS A 135 -20.94 -0.98 -12.51
CA HIS A 135 -20.88 -2.40 -12.85
C HIS A 135 -19.76 -2.71 -13.87
N GLU A 136 -19.60 -1.87 -14.88
CA GLU A 136 -18.56 -2.08 -15.91
C GLU A 136 -17.17 -1.95 -15.29
N LYS A 137 -16.95 -0.90 -14.51
CA LYS A 137 -15.71 -0.70 -13.77
C LYS A 137 -15.43 -1.85 -12.80
N LEU A 138 -16.45 -2.36 -12.10
CA LEU A 138 -16.28 -3.49 -11.20
C LEU A 138 -15.77 -4.73 -11.93
N PHE A 139 -16.41 -5.10 -13.06
CA PHE A 139 -16.02 -6.30 -13.79
C PHE A 139 -14.69 -6.14 -14.53
N ASP A 140 -14.33 -4.92 -14.93
CA ASP A 140 -13.00 -4.60 -15.44
C ASP A 140 -11.91 -4.80 -14.38
N VAL A 141 -12.11 -4.30 -13.16
CA VAL A 141 -11.10 -4.49 -12.08
C VAL A 141 -11.06 -5.93 -11.56
N LEU A 142 -12.18 -6.67 -11.59
CA LEU A 142 -12.19 -8.10 -11.27
C LEU A 142 -11.36 -8.92 -12.29
N ASP A 143 -11.45 -8.56 -13.55
CA ASP A 143 -10.67 -9.14 -14.65
C ASP A 143 -9.17 -8.85 -14.43
N LYS A 144 -8.85 -7.59 -14.21
CA LYS A 144 -7.51 -7.09 -13.90
C LYS A 144 -6.88 -7.74 -12.66
N ALA A 145 -7.68 -8.03 -11.64
CA ALA A 145 -7.23 -8.73 -10.44
C ALA A 145 -7.22 -10.26 -10.60
N ASN A 146 -7.52 -10.78 -11.79
CA ASN A 146 -7.57 -12.22 -12.10
C ASN A 146 -8.48 -13.02 -11.12
N ILE A 147 -9.68 -12.48 -10.83
CA ILE A 147 -10.68 -13.15 -9.98
C ILE A 147 -12.08 -13.21 -10.63
N LYS A 148 -12.28 -12.57 -11.78
CA LYS A 148 -13.56 -12.47 -12.47
C LYS A 148 -14.24 -13.81 -12.73
N GLU A 149 -13.51 -14.79 -13.25
CA GLU A 149 -14.07 -16.11 -13.53
C GLU A 149 -14.56 -16.84 -12.27
N ARG A 150 -13.83 -16.67 -11.16
CA ARG A 150 -14.23 -17.19 -9.86
C ARG A 150 -15.53 -16.55 -9.39
N VAL A 151 -15.65 -15.22 -9.55
CA VAL A 151 -16.85 -14.44 -9.17
C VAL A 151 -18.05 -14.85 -10.03
N LEU A 152 -17.86 -15.03 -11.32
CA LEU A 152 -18.94 -15.46 -12.23
C LEU A 152 -19.49 -16.88 -11.92
N LYS A 153 -18.70 -17.73 -11.27
CA LYS A 153 -19.11 -19.08 -10.80
C LYS A 153 -19.83 -19.07 -9.47
N MET A 154 -19.88 -17.93 -8.77
CA MET A 154 -20.63 -17.79 -7.51
C MET A 154 -22.12 -17.61 -7.81
N ASP A 155 -23.01 -18.20 -7.03
CA ASP A 155 -24.48 -18.16 -7.24
C ASP A 155 -25.03 -16.74 -7.33
N LYS A 156 -24.51 -15.83 -6.46
CA LYS A 156 -24.91 -14.41 -6.42
C LYS A 156 -23.87 -13.49 -7.03
N LYS A 157 -22.87 -14.02 -7.74
CA LYS A 157 -21.77 -13.27 -8.37
C LYS A 157 -21.16 -12.26 -7.41
N GLU A 158 -21.07 -10.97 -7.81
CA GLU A 158 -20.56 -9.87 -7.01
C GLU A 158 -21.36 -9.56 -5.73
N GLN A 159 -22.61 -10.00 -5.68
CA GLN A 159 -23.49 -9.87 -4.50
C GLN A 159 -23.30 -11.01 -3.50
N THR A 160 -22.37 -11.94 -3.76
CA THR A 160 -22.08 -13.04 -2.85
C THR A 160 -21.48 -12.51 -1.56
N HIS A 161 -22.05 -12.89 -0.42
CA HIS A 161 -21.49 -12.60 0.90
C HIS A 161 -20.22 -13.42 1.13
N LEU A 162 -19.18 -12.75 1.61
CA LEU A 162 -17.94 -13.39 2.02
C LEU A 162 -18.00 -13.67 3.51
N PHE A 163 -17.53 -14.88 3.87
CA PHE A 163 -17.53 -15.45 5.22
C PHE A 163 -18.94 -15.66 5.82
N ARG A 164 -19.02 -16.66 6.69
CA ARG A 164 -20.29 -17.11 7.32
C ARG A 164 -20.61 -16.38 8.62
N GLY A 165 -19.83 -15.36 9.00
CA GLY A 165 -20.01 -14.66 10.27
C GLY A 165 -21.32 -13.91 10.41
N ILE A 166 -21.86 -13.36 9.31
CA ILE A 166 -23.12 -12.60 9.27
C ILE A 166 -24.17 -13.32 8.44
N ASP A 167 -23.80 -13.84 7.28
CA ASP A 167 -24.68 -14.62 6.39
C ASP A 167 -24.28 -16.10 6.41
N LYS A 168 -25.18 -17.00 6.89
CA LYS A 168 -24.92 -18.44 6.92
C LYS A 168 -24.65 -19.04 5.52
N PHE A 169 -25.07 -18.39 4.45
CA PHE A 169 -24.82 -18.77 3.06
C PHE A 169 -23.58 -18.09 2.48
N GLY A 170 -22.84 -17.32 3.30
CA GLY A 170 -21.57 -16.73 2.92
C GLY A 170 -20.55 -17.79 2.52
N ILE A 171 -19.70 -17.46 1.58
CA ILE A 171 -18.64 -18.35 1.11
C ILE A 171 -17.30 -17.99 1.76
N GLU A 172 -16.50 -19.01 2.03
CA GLU A 172 -15.10 -18.81 2.39
C GLU A 172 -14.26 -18.58 1.13
N ILE A 173 -13.30 -17.67 1.23
CA ILE A 173 -12.31 -17.41 0.19
C ILE A 173 -10.91 -17.70 0.72
N SER A 174 -10.05 -18.19 -0.17
CA SER A 174 -8.63 -18.46 0.17
C SER A 174 -7.85 -17.17 0.42
N GLY A 175 -6.66 -17.27 1.04
CA GLY A 175 -5.76 -16.13 1.22
C GLY A 175 -5.40 -15.45 -0.10
N GLY A 176 -5.12 -16.24 -1.16
CA GLY A 176 -4.86 -15.70 -2.50
C GLY A 176 -6.07 -15.00 -3.14
N GLU A 177 -7.30 -15.54 -2.95
CA GLU A 177 -8.53 -14.87 -3.40
C GLU A 177 -8.78 -13.57 -2.62
N SER A 178 -8.54 -13.57 -1.31
CA SER A 178 -8.62 -12.37 -0.45
C SER A 178 -7.68 -11.28 -0.93
N GLN A 179 -6.48 -11.64 -1.32
CA GLN A 179 -5.48 -10.73 -1.86
C GLN A 179 -5.92 -10.11 -3.20
N LYS A 180 -6.49 -10.93 -4.11
CA LYS A 180 -7.07 -10.46 -5.37
C LYS A 180 -8.25 -9.50 -5.15
N VAL A 181 -9.07 -9.73 -4.13
CA VAL A 181 -10.15 -8.80 -3.74
C VAL A 181 -9.58 -7.48 -3.21
N ALA A 182 -8.54 -7.52 -2.38
CA ALA A 182 -7.87 -6.30 -1.89
C ALA A 182 -7.23 -5.51 -3.04
N LEU A 183 -6.65 -6.21 -4.03
CA LEU A 183 -6.12 -5.61 -5.24
C LEU A 183 -7.23 -4.97 -6.09
N ALA A 184 -8.35 -5.68 -6.32
CA ALA A 184 -9.50 -5.13 -7.05
C ALA A 184 -10.06 -3.88 -6.35
N ARG A 185 -10.08 -3.83 -5.01
CA ARG A 185 -10.45 -2.64 -4.22
C ARG A 185 -9.55 -1.45 -4.54
N ALA A 186 -8.24 -1.65 -4.57
CA ALA A 186 -7.28 -0.59 -4.87
C ALA A 186 -7.43 -0.07 -6.31
N LEU A 187 -7.64 -0.99 -7.27
CA LEU A 187 -7.88 -0.65 -8.68
C LEU A 187 -9.23 0.08 -8.88
N TYR A 188 -10.28 -0.36 -8.17
CA TYR A 188 -11.60 0.28 -8.25
C TYR A 188 -11.58 1.72 -7.72
N LYS A 189 -10.82 1.98 -6.66
CA LYS A 189 -10.64 3.32 -6.13
C LYS A 189 -9.97 4.27 -7.12
N ASP A 190 -9.01 3.78 -7.89
CA ASP A 190 -8.39 4.46 -9.03
C ASP A 190 -7.66 5.77 -8.69
N SER A 191 -6.99 5.82 -7.55
CA SER A 191 -6.25 7.00 -7.08
C SER A 191 -4.99 7.28 -7.94
N PRO A 192 -4.48 8.53 -7.95
CA PRO A 192 -3.26 8.91 -8.68
C PRO A 192 -1.99 8.17 -8.23
N ILE A 193 -1.92 7.82 -6.94
CA ILE A 193 -0.78 7.12 -6.35
C ILE A 193 -1.22 5.77 -5.83
N VAL A 194 -0.52 4.72 -6.24
CA VAL A 194 -0.80 3.35 -5.83
C VAL A 194 0.33 2.83 -4.95
N ILE A 195 -0.02 2.25 -3.81
CA ILE A 195 0.93 1.71 -2.85
C ILE A 195 0.59 0.25 -2.61
N LEU A 196 1.60 -0.60 -2.77
CA LEU A 196 1.51 -2.04 -2.51
C LEU A 196 2.54 -2.42 -1.44
N ASP A 197 2.04 -2.79 -0.28
CA ASP A 197 2.87 -3.25 0.83
C ASP A 197 2.82 -4.78 0.89
N GLU A 198 3.84 -5.43 0.33
CA GLU A 198 4.00 -6.88 0.26
C GLU A 198 2.76 -7.62 -0.28
N PRO A 199 2.22 -7.21 -1.43
CA PRO A 199 0.92 -7.69 -1.90
C PRO A 199 0.92 -9.16 -2.31
N THR A 200 2.06 -9.85 -2.29
CA THR A 200 2.25 -11.20 -2.80
C THR A 200 2.84 -12.16 -1.77
N ALA A 201 2.87 -11.77 -0.49
CA ALA A 201 3.51 -12.56 0.58
C ALA A 201 2.97 -14.00 0.71
N ALA A 202 1.72 -14.26 0.29
CA ALA A 202 1.07 -15.56 0.34
C ALA A 202 1.14 -16.35 -0.99
N LEU A 203 1.85 -15.85 -2.02
CA LEU A 203 1.90 -16.43 -3.35
C LEU A 203 3.26 -17.07 -3.64
N ASP A 204 3.24 -18.07 -4.53
CA ASP A 204 4.44 -18.63 -5.10
C ASP A 204 5.11 -17.62 -6.07
N PRO A 205 6.41 -17.77 -6.39
CA PRO A 205 7.15 -16.81 -7.21
C PRO A 205 6.60 -16.60 -8.63
N LEU A 206 5.95 -17.61 -9.22
CA LEU A 206 5.38 -17.51 -10.57
C LEU A 206 4.09 -16.67 -10.53
N ALA A 207 3.19 -16.98 -9.60
CA ALA A 207 1.96 -16.22 -9.38
C ALA A 207 2.25 -14.77 -8.95
N GLU A 208 3.32 -14.56 -8.19
CA GLU A 208 3.79 -13.23 -7.84
C GLU A 208 4.20 -12.42 -9.08
N ASN A 209 5.03 -13.00 -9.95
CA ASN A 209 5.50 -12.33 -11.16
C ASN A 209 4.34 -11.99 -12.11
N GLU A 210 3.35 -12.88 -12.25
CA GLU A 210 2.14 -12.61 -13.02
C GLU A 210 1.37 -11.40 -12.47
N ILE A 211 1.17 -11.33 -11.16
CA ILE A 211 0.48 -10.21 -10.51
C ILE A 211 1.25 -8.90 -10.73
N TYR A 212 2.57 -8.88 -10.53
CA TYR A 212 3.36 -7.67 -10.77
C TYR A 212 3.33 -7.23 -12.23
N ASN A 213 3.40 -8.15 -13.19
CA ASN A 213 3.32 -7.84 -14.61
C ASN A 213 1.95 -7.29 -14.99
N GLN A 214 0.88 -7.91 -14.50
CA GLN A 214 -0.47 -7.40 -14.69
C GLN A 214 -0.61 -6.01 -14.07
N PHE A 215 -0.16 -5.85 -12.81
CA PHE A 215 -0.24 -4.58 -12.12
C PHE A 215 0.50 -3.47 -12.84
N ASN A 216 1.71 -3.74 -13.34
CA ASN A 216 2.48 -2.79 -14.13
C ASN A 216 1.74 -2.30 -15.38
N SER A 217 0.94 -3.16 -16.00
CA SER A 217 0.14 -2.79 -17.17
C SER A 217 -0.97 -1.78 -16.84
N PHE A 218 -1.47 -1.79 -15.60
CA PHE A 218 -2.59 -0.93 -15.16
C PHE A 218 -2.17 0.41 -14.58
N ILE A 219 -0.94 0.48 -14.04
CA ILE A 219 -0.41 1.70 -13.43
C ILE A 219 0.54 2.44 -14.35
N LYS A 220 0.42 2.25 -15.68
CA LYS A 220 1.38 2.76 -16.68
C LYS A 220 1.82 4.21 -16.42
N ASP A 221 0.85 5.09 -16.15
CA ASP A 221 1.05 6.53 -16.02
C ASP A 221 0.94 7.04 -14.58
N LYS A 222 0.69 6.14 -13.61
CA LYS A 222 0.53 6.52 -12.19
C LYS A 222 1.85 6.43 -11.43
N THR A 223 1.95 7.19 -10.38
CA THR A 223 2.98 6.99 -9.37
C THR A 223 2.70 5.71 -8.61
N ALA A 224 3.71 4.85 -8.46
CA ALA A 224 3.56 3.60 -7.73
C ALA A 224 4.72 3.37 -6.76
N ILE A 225 4.37 2.89 -5.56
CA ILE A 225 5.32 2.55 -4.52
C ILE A 225 5.12 1.08 -4.16
N TYR A 226 6.17 0.31 -4.32
CA TYR A 226 6.17 -1.12 -4.03
C TYR A 226 7.04 -1.40 -2.82
N ILE A 227 6.48 -1.99 -1.80
CA ILE A 227 7.29 -2.59 -0.74
C ILE A 227 7.39 -4.08 -1.01
N SER A 228 8.61 -4.58 -1.06
CA SER A 228 8.87 -6.00 -1.12
C SER A 228 10.11 -6.36 -0.32
N HIS A 229 10.08 -7.53 0.30
CA HIS A 229 11.29 -8.17 0.82
C HIS A 229 11.94 -9.10 -0.23
N ARG A 230 11.29 -9.33 -1.39
CA ARG A 230 11.86 -10.06 -2.53
C ARG A 230 12.43 -9.06 -3.53
N LEU A 231 13.73 -8.98 -3.60
CA LEU A 231 14.41 -7.98 -4.45
C LEU A 231 14.20 -8.24 -5.94
N SER A 232 14.03 -9.51 -6.35
CA SER A 232 13.71 -9.88 -7.73
C SER A 232 12.43 -9.22 -8.25
N SER A 233 11.45 -9.00 -7.38
CA SER A 233 10.18 -8.34 -7.71
C SER A 233 10.31 -6.81 -7.85
N CYS A 234 11.49 -6.24 -7.57
CA CYS A 234 11.72 -4.79 -7.59
C CYS A 234 12.54 -4.31 -8.79
N ILE A 235 13.08 -5.24 -9.58
CA ILE A 235 13.98 -4.93 -10.72
C ILE A 235 13.30 -4.06 -11.78
N PHE A 236 11.97 -4.20 -11.96
CA PHE A 236 11.21 -3.39 -12.92
C PHE A 236 11.00 -1.93 -12.47
N CYS A 237 11.28 -1.61 -11.19
CA CYS A 237 11.17 -0.24 -10.70
C CYS A 237 12.36 0.60 -11.18
N LYS A 238 12.07 1.84 -11.58
CA LYS A 238 13.11 2.76 -12.05
C LYS A 238 14.07 3.19 -10.94
N ARG A 239 13.61 3.18 -9.71
CA ARG A 239 14.41 3.53 -8.53
C ARG A 239 14.06 2.64 -7.36
N ILE A 240 15.05 2.31 -6.59
CA ILE A 240 14.98 1.49 -5.38
C ILE A 240 15.46 2.33 -4.20
N ALA A 241 14.70 2.39 -3.13
CA ALA A 241 15.04 3.00 -1.86
C ALA A 241 15.31 1.90 -0.83
N VAL A 242 16.52 1.85 -0.30
CA VAL A 242 16.97 0.80 0.63
C VAL A 242 16.92 1.32 2.06
N PHE A 243 16.11 0.68 2.87
CA PHE A 243 15.95 0.99 4.29
C PHE A 243 16.74 0.00 5.15
N ASP A 244 17.50 0.50 6.10
CA ASP A 244 18.16 -0.28 7.14
C ASP A 244 18.18 0.51 8.46
N LYS A 245 17.87 -0.16 9.57
CA LYS A 245 17.90 0.44 10.92
C LYS A 245 17.20 1.81 11.01
N ALA A 246 15.98 1.88 10.51
CA ALA A 246 15.14 3.07 10.49
C ALA A 246 15.67 4.23 9.62
N GLN A 247 16.62 4.01 8.75
CA GLN A 247 17.22 5.02 7.87
C GLN A 247 17.11 4.62 6.39
N LEU A 248 17.06 5.62 5.52
CA LEU A 248 17.26 5.44 4.07
C LEU A 248 18.76 5.46 3.80
N VAL A 249 19.34 4.29 3.50
CA VAL A 249 20.80 4.13 3.39
C VAL A 249 21.31 4.18 1.96
N GLN A 250 20.48 3.81 0.97
CA GLN A 250 20.83 3.88 -0.45
C GLN A 250 19.61 4.17 -1.30
N THR A 251 19.82 4.84 -2.42
CA THR A 251 18.84 4.99 -3.52
C THR A 251 19.55 4.88 -4.85
N GLY A 252 18.94 4.18 -5.82
CA GLY A 252 19.49 4.04 -7.16
C GLY A 252 18.68 3.07 -7.99
N THR A 253 19.11 2.80 -9.20
CA THR A 253 18.59 1.71 -10.03
C THR A 253 19.12 0.36 -9.55
N HIS A 254 18.50 -0.74 -10.00
CA HIS A 254 19.02 -2.09 -9.70
C HIS A 254 20.49 -2.24 -10.13
N GLU A 255 20.82 -1.76 -11.33
CA GLU A 255 22.18 -1.87 -11.89
C GLU A 255 23.20 -1.08 -11.07
N GLU A 256 22.87 0.13 -10.65
CA GLU A 256 23.76 0.94 -9.81
C GLU A 256 23.98 0.28 -8.44
N LEU A 257 22.91 -0.18 -7.81
CA LEU A 257 22.95 -0.71 -6.45
C LEU A 257 23.60 -2.11 -6.38
N ILE A 258 23.45 -2.94 -7.39
CA ILE A 258 24.07 -4.28 -7.44
C ILE A 258 25.58 -4.22 -7.68
N ASN A 259 26.07 -3.16 -8.33
CA ASN A 259 27.49 -2.94 -8.58
C ASN A 259 28.23 -2.28 -7.40
N ASP A 260 27.50 -1.80 -6.39
CA ASP A 260 28.09 -1.31 -5.14
C ASP A 260 28.31 -2.48 -4.16
N ASN A 261 29.46 -3.14 -4.26
CA ASN A 261 29.80 -4.33 -3.47
C ASN A 261 29.82 -4.10 -1.95
N ASN A 262 29.94 -2.84 -1.50
CA ASN A 262 29.87 -2.46 -0.09
C ASN A 262 28.48 -1.98 0.32
N GLY A 263 27.55 -1.92 -0.64
CA GLY A 263 26.21 -1.42 -0.45
C GLY A 263 25.29 -2.41 0.27
N LYS A 264 24.32 -1.87 1.00
CA LYS A 264 23.31 -2.67 1.70
C LYS A 264 22.43 -3.46 0.73
N TYR A 265 22.14 -2.90 -0.45
CA TYR A 265 21.39 -3.60 -1.49
C TYR A 265 22.12 -4.87 -1.96
N PHE A 266 23.41 -4.77 -2.24
CA PHE A 266 24.24 -5.90 -2.65
C PHE A 266 24.26 -7.01 -1.60
N GLU A 267 24.44 -6.64 -0.31
CA GLU A 267 24.34 -7.59 0.80
C GLU A 267 23.00 -8.34 0.81
N LEU A 268 21.88 -7.60 0.72
CA LEU A 268 20.55 -8.17 0.73
C LEU A 268 20.27 -9.08 -0.48
N TRP A 269 20.75 -8.65 -1.65
CA TRP A 269 20.63 -9.42 -2.89
C TRP A 269 21.35 -10.77 -2.82
N ASN A 270 22.59 -10.77 -2.39
CA ASN A 270 23.39 -12.01 -2.28
C ASN A 270 22.80 -12.99 -1.26
N VAL A 271 22.30 -12.48 -0.15
CA VAL A 271 21.60 -13.33 0.84
C VAL A 271 20.38 -14.00 0.21
N GLN A 272 19.59 -13.27 -0.58
CA GLN A 272 18.41 -13.85 -1.23
C GLN A 272 18.79 -14.82 -2.36
N ALA A 273 19.78 -14.49 -3.19
CA ALA A 273 20.22 -15.35 -4.28
C ALA A 273 20.65 -16.74 -3.80
N GLN A 274 21.24 -16.84 -2.60
CA GLN A 274 21.64 -18.13 -2.00
C GLN A 274 20.47 -19.06 -1.66
N TYR A 275 19.24 -18.53 -1.49
CA TYR A 275 18.04 -19.33 -1.20
C TYR A 275 17.27 -19.76 -2.45
N TYR A 276 17.62 -19.26 -3.63
CA TYR A 276 16.95 -19.55 -4.90
C TYR A 276 17.84 -20.34 -5.90
N CYS A 277 19.07 -20.73 -5.49
CA CYS A 277 19.98 -21.62 -6.26
C CYS A 277 19.91 -23.06 -5.82
#